data_8a6ba3d2dd859a12dc1f1687ad45f850
#
_entry.id   8a6ba3d2dd859a12dc1f1687ad45f850
#
_cell.length_a   1.000
_cell.length_b   1.000
_cell.length_c   1.000
_cell.angle_alpha   90.00
_cell.angle_beta   90.00
_cell.angle_gamma   90.00
#
_symmetry.space_group_name_H-M   'P 1'
#
loop_
_entity.id
_entity.type
_entity.pdbx_description
1 polymer ?
#
loop_
_entity_poly.entity_id
_entity_poly.type
_entity_poly.pdbx_seq_one_letter_code
_entity_poly.pdbx_strand_id
1 'polypeptide(L)'
;MDGTLTSFDPDNMTDKDFSAVRPSQTVVEAFHRLRDAGHKAFICTGRPLWLIADSLRALDPAGVVAMAGATLEVEGRVVHEDCFDEGIVEELARRIVAAGFEAFFETNAATFALEPAGVEQSSLIGAAAVHSAEEMRIDGRLRVGKVCLKAPSLARVANDDGFIDRSFELSNTGGSNRELSPKGIDKGVGVARALEYLGREGNARTFGFGDSGNDLGMLAAVETAVAMGNAMPEVKALADYVTDDVANDGTVTAMQHFGLI
;
A
#
# COMPACT_ATOMS: atom_id res chain seq x y z
N MET A 1 6.09 -3.92 -0.90
CA MET A 1 5.85 -4.73 -2.10
C MET A 1 6.65 -4.19 -3.27
N ASP A 2 6.29 -3.03 -3.82
CA ASP A 2 7.10 -2.29 -4.77
C ASP A 2 8.35 -1.80 -4.04
N GLY A 3 9.54 -1.91 -4.64
CA GLY A 3 10.81 -1.62 -3.95
C GLY A 3 11.28 -2.67 -2.93
N THR A 4 10.48 -3.71 -2.68
CA THR A 4 10.78 -4.79 -1.72
C THR A 4 10.78 -6.18 -2.36
N LEU A 5 9.68 -6.57 -3.03
CA LEU A 5 9.55 -7.84 -3.76
C LEU A 5 9.78 -7.68 -5.26
N THR A 6 9.55 -6.49 -5.76
CA THR A 6 9.67 -6.17 -7.18
C THR A 6 10.42 -4.86 -7.36
N SER A 7 11.32 -4.84 -8.33
CA SER A 7 11.95 -3.61 -8.77
C SER A 7 10.90 -2.78 -9.54
N PHE A 8 10.73 -1.54 -9.14
CA PHE A 8 9.81 -0.60 -9.76
C PHE A 8 10.55 0.72 -9.98
N ASP A 9 10.68 1.13 -11.23
CA ASP A 9 11.21 2.44 -11.58
C ASP A 9 10.04 3.32 -12.08
N PRO A 10 9.55 4.24 -11.24
CA PRO A 10 8.43 5.09 -11.60
C PRO A 10 8.75 6.06 -12.75
N ASP A 11 10.03 6.31 -13.02
CA ASP A 11 10.46 7.24 -14.07
C ASP A 11 10.55 6.55 -15.45
N ASN A 12 10.67 5.20 -15.47
CA ASN A 12 10.76 4.40 -16.70
C ASN A 12 9.42 3.75 -17.12
N MET A 13 8.37 3.88 -16.34
CA MET A 13 7.06 3.37 -16.72
C MET A 13 6.35 4.34 -17.65
N THR A 14 6.51 4.13 -18.96
CA THR A 14 5.76 4.86 -20.00
C THR A 14 4.25 4.62 -19.92
N ASP A 15 3.81 3.49 -19.32
CA ASP A 15 2.42 3.05 -19.32
C ASP A 15 1.91 2.62 -17.93
N LYS A 16 2.40 3.05 -16.83
CA LYS A 16 1.91 2.75 -15.48
C LYS A 16 1.13 1.40 -15.34
N ASP A 17 1.59 0.39 -16.06
CA ASP A 17 0.97 -0.94 -16.07
C ASP A 17 1.48 -1.76 -14.89
N PHE A 18 0.78 -1.63 -13.77
CA PHE A 18 1.06 -2.39 -12.56
C PHE A 18 0.85 -3.90 -12.73
N SER A 19 0.17 -4.35 -13.79
CA SER A 19 -0.02 -5.77 -14.08
C SER A 19 1.25 -6.44 -14.63
N ALA A 20 2.16 -5.67 -15.20
CA ALA A 20 3.43 -6.15 -15.76
C ALA A 20 4.50 -6.42 -14.70
N VAL A 21 4.30 -5.97 -13.46
CA VAL A 21 5.26 -6.13 -12.37
C VAL A 21 5.42 -7.62 -12.03
N ARG A 22 6.69 -8.06 -11.93
CA ARG A 22 7.04 -9.47 -11.65
C ARG A 22 8.11 -9.55 -10.57
N PRO A 23 7.95 -10.41 -9.54
CA PRO A 23 9.07 -10.81 -8.70
C PRO A 23 10.06 -11.64 -9.51
N SER A 24 11.33 -11.68 -9.10
CA SER A 24 12.31 -12.57 -9.67
C SER A 24 11.97 -14.04 -9.42
N GLN A 25 12.51 -14.94 -10.22
CA GLN A 25 12.35 -16.38 -9.99
C GLN A 25 12.91 -16.79 -8.63
N THR A 26 13.99 -16.18 -8.17
CA THR A 26 14.60 -16.42 -6.85
C THR A 26 13.64 -16.07 -5.71
N VAL A 27 12.93 -14.94 -5.82
CA VAL A 27 11.88 -14.55 -4.85
C VAL A 27 10.73 -15.55 -4.85
N VAL A 28 10.27 -16.01 -6.03
CA VAL A 28 9.21 -17.02 -6.12
C VAL A 28 9.62 -18.31 -5.40
N GLU A 29 10.83 -18.82 -5.65
CA GLU A 29 11.35 -20.02 -5.00
C GLU A 29 11.52 -19.83 -3.49
N ALA A 30 11.93 -18.65 -3.04
CA ALA A 30 12.04 -18.33 -1.62
C ALA A 30 10.70 -18.36 -0.91
N PHE A 31 9.63 -17.85 -1.52
CA PHE A 31 8.28 -17.92 -0.95
C PHE A 31 7.78 -19.37 -0.83
N HIS A 32 8.05 -20.23 -1.81
CA HIS A 32 7.74 -21.65 -1.70
C HIS A 32 8.48 -22.31 -0.52
N ARG A 33 9.79 -22.01 -0.37
CA ARG A 33 10.58 -22.54 0.75
C ARG A 33 10.07 -22.03 2.11
N LEU A 34 9.69 -20.75 2.22
CA LEU A 34 9.08 -20.22 3.44
C LEU A 34 7.82 -20.99 3.82
N ARG A 35 6.93 -21.23 2.87
CA ARG A 35 5.70 -21.99 3.09
C ARG A 35 6.01 -23.42 3.51
N ASP A 36 6.93 -24.11 2.82
CA ASP A 36 7.32 -25.48 3.10
C ASP A 36 7.99 -25.62 4.48
N ALA A 37 8.64 -24.55 4.97
CA ALA A 37 9.16 -24.43 6.34
C ALA A 37 8.07 -24.09 7.39
N GLY A 38 6.82 -23.90 6.97
CA GLY A 38 5.69 -23.59 7.86
C GLY A 38 5.52 -22.12 8.22
N HIS A 39 6.26 -21.20 7.56
CA HIS A 39 6.10 -19.78 7.75
C HIS A 39 4.87 -19.24 7.01
N LYS A 40 4.26 -18.17 7.55
CA LYS A 40 3.15 -17.46 6.93
C LYS A 40 3.64 -16.12 6.39
N ALA A 41 3.82 -16.05 5.07
CA ALA A 41 4.17 -14.81 4.40
C ALA A 41 2.92 -14.00 4.06
N PHE A 42 2.96 -12.70 4.33
CA PHE A 42 1.93 -11.73 3.96
C PHE A 42 2.50 -10.70 3.00
N ILE A 43 1.72 -10.29 2.03
CA ILE A 43 2.02 -9.10 1.22
C ILE A 43 1.42 -7.90 1.93
N CYS A 44 2.25 -6.90 2.26
CA CYS A 44 1.80 -5.61 2.79
C CYS A 44 2.05 -4.51 1.75
N THR A 45 0.97 -3.81 1.32
CA THR A 45 1.05 -2.91 0.18
C THR A 45 0.11 -1.70 0.31
N GLY A 46 0.50 -0.57 -0.31
CA GLY A 46 -0.41 0.55 -0.53
C GLY A 46 -1.45 0.31 -1.64
N ARG A 47 -1.25 -0.69 -2.50
CA ARG A 47 -2.20 -0.98 -3.59
C ARG A 47 -3.52 -1.53 -3.07
N PRO A 48 -4.65 -1.22 -3.75
CA PRO A 48 -5.92 -1.93 -3.52
C PRO A 48 -5.85 -3.36 -4.05
N LEU A 49 -6.73 -4.24 -3.57
CA LEU A 49 -6.69 -5.67 -3.89
C LEU A 49 -6.76 -5.95 -5.40
N TRP A 50 -7.58 -5.20 -6.14
CA TRP A 50 -7.75 -5.40 -7.58
C TRP A 50 -6.48 -5.05 -8.40
N LEU A 51 -5.58 -4.21 -7.84
CA LEU A 51 -4.35 -3.76 -8.50
C LEU A 51 -3.11 -4.61 -8.13
N ILE A 52 -3.30 -5.70 -7.39
CA ILE A 52 -2.24 -6.65 -7.07
C ILE A 52 -2.10 -7.61 -8.25
N ALA A 53 -0.94 -7.56 -8.92
CA ALA A 53 -0.65 -8.38 -10.09
C ALA A 53 -0.79 -9.89 -9.79
N ASP A 54 -1.27 -10.66 -10.77
CA ASP A 54 -1.40 -12.13 -10.65
C ASP A 54 -0.06 -12.81 -10.31
N SER A 55 1.06 -12.26 -10.81
CA SER A 55 2.41 -12.73 -10.49
C SER A 55 2.76 -12.63 -8.99
N LEU A 56 2.21 -11.65 -8.28
CA LEU A 56 2.38 -11.50 -6.84
C LEU A 56 1.40 -12.40 -6.07
N ARG A 57 0.19 -12.57 -6.56
CA ARG A 57 -0.76 -13.55 -6.01
C ARG A 57 -0.26 -14.98 -6.19
N ALA A 58 0.47 -15.27 -7.27
CA ALA A 58 1.11 -16.57 -7.52
C ALA A 58 2.25 -16.92 -6.53
N LEU A 59 2.73 -15.96 -5.71
CA LEU A 59 3.59 -16.26 -4.57
C LEU A 59 2.87 -17.07 -3.47
N ASP A 60 1.55 -17.21 -3.58
CA ASP A 60 0.67 -17.90 -2.64
C ASP A 60 0.84 -17.41 -1.18
N PRO A 61 0.71 -16.09 -0.95
CA PRO A 61 0.80 -15.54 0.39
C PRO A 61 -0.36 -16.02 1.27
N ALA A 62 -0.11 -16.19 2.56
CA ALA A 62 -1.14 -16.51 3.54
C ALA A 62 -2.22 -15.43 3.65
N GLY A 63 -1.90 -14.20 3.27
CA GLY A 63 -2.83 -13.09 3.20
C GLY A 63 -2.19 -11.82 2.64
N VAL A 64 -3.02 -10.79 2.53
CA VAL A 64 -2.64 -9.48 2.02
C VAL A 64 -3.15 -8.38 2.95
N VAL A 65 -2.26 -7.52 3.39
CA VAL A 65 -2.58 -6.22 3.98
C VAL A 65 -2.52 -5.20 2.86
N ALA A 66 -3.66 -4.76 2.37
CA ALA A 66 -3.82 -3.86 1.24
C ALA A 66 -4.21 -2.44 1.66
N MET A 67 -4.22 -1.50 0.70
CA MET A 67 -4.59 -0.10 0.90
C MET A 67 -3.95 0.53 2.14
N ALA A 68 -2.62 0.35 2.28
CA ALA A 68 -1.84 0.89 3.39
C ALA A 68 -2.36 0.50 4.79
N GLY A 69 -2.93 -0.70 4.95
CA GLY A 69 -3.45 -1.21 6.21
C GLY A 69 -4.97 -1.20 6.35
N ALA A 70 -5.68 -0.53 5.44
CA ALA A 70 -7.15 -0.41 5.51
C ALA A 70 -7.88 -1.72 5.18
N THR A 71 -7.22 -2.68 4.52
CA THR A 71 -7.83 -3.95 4.15
C THR A 71 -6.96 -5.12 4.56
N LEU A 72 -7.59 -6.14 5.14
CA LEU A 72 -6.97 -7.45 5.38
C LEU A 72 -7.72 -8.52 4.59
N GLU A 73 -7.01 -9.18 3.68
CA GLU A 73 -7.45 -10.39 2.99
C GLU A 73 -6.69 -11.60 3.54
N VAL A 74 -7.39 -12.67 3.88
CA VAL A 74 -6.80 -13.95 4.28
C VAL A 74 -7.49 -15.07 3.50
N GLU A 75 -6.71 -15.97 2.92
CA GLU A 75 -7.22 -17.08 2.10
C GLU A 75 -8.20 -16.62 1.01
N GLY A 76 -7.92 -15.48 0.36
CA GLY A 76 -8.75 -14.91 -0.70
C GLY A 76 -10.07 -14.29 -0.23
N ARG A 77 -10.27 -14.08 1.07
CA ARG A 77 -11.45 -13.45 1.65
C ARG A 77 -11.08 -12.16 2.37
N VAL A 78 -11.78 -11.07 2.08
CA VAL A 78 -11.67 -9.85 2.87
C VAL A 78 -12.28 -10.09 4.25
N VAL A 79 -11.43 -10.11 5.28
CA VAL A 79 -11.84 -10.34 6.67
C VAL A 79 -11.94 -9.02 7.45
N HIS A 80 -11.33 -7.97 6.95
CA HIS A 80 -11.44 -6.61 7.51
C HIS A 80 -11.31 -5.57 6.40
N GLU A 81 -12.10 -4.48 6.48
CA GLU A 81 -12.03 -3.34 5.58
C GLU A 81 -12.41 -2.05 6.33
N ASP A 82 -11.50 -1.07 6.33
CA ASP A 82 -11.77 0.30 6.75
C ASP A 82 -12.04 1.16 5.53
N CYS A 83 -13.09 1.98 5.60
CA CYS A 83 -13.38 3.01 4.61
C CYS A 83 -13.51 4.35 5.33
N PHE A 84 -13.31 5.43 4.59
CA PHE A 84 -13.70 6.75 5.08
C PHE A 84 -15.20 6.85 5.29
N ASP A 85 -15.63 7.71 6.21
CA ASP A 85 -17.00 8.15 6.24
C ASP A 85 -17.37 8.82 4.90
N GLU A 86 -18.56 8.54 4.36
CA GLU A 86 -18.99 9.05 3.05
C GLU A 86 -18.90 10.58 2.97
N GLY A 87 -19.29 11.29 4.05
CA GLY A 87 -19.21 12.75 4.11
C GLY A 87 -17.78 13.30 4.04
N ILE A 88 -16.77 12.54 4.51
CA ILE A 88 -15.36 12.89 4.35
C ILE A 88 -14.93 12.76 2.89
N VAL A 89 -15.37 11.68 2.22
CA VAL A 89 -15.10 11.47 0.79
C VAL A 89 -15.73 12.57 -0.06
N GLU A 90 -17.00 12.90 0.20
CA GLU A 90 -17.74 13.95 -0.51
C GLU A 90 -17.07 15.33 -0.34
N GLU A 91 -16.69 15.68 0.89
CA GLU A 91 -16.01 16.96 1.17
C GLU A 91 -14.62 17.02 0.52
N LEU A 92 -13.84 15.93 0.59
CA LEU A 92 -12.54 15.87 -0.07
C LEU A 92 -12.67 16.01 -1.59
N ALA A 93 -13.61 15.28 -2.21
CA ALA A 93 -13.87 15.35 -3.64
C ALA A 93 -14.28 16.78 -4.06
N ARG A 94 -15.17 17.43 -3.30
CA ARG A 94 -15.57 18.82 -3.54
C ARG A 94 -14.39 19.78 -3.49
N ARG A 95 -13.46 19.63 -2.52
CA ARG A 95 -12.24 20.45 -2.40
C ARG A 95 -11.31 20.23 -3.57
N ILE A 96 -11.11 18.98 -4.00
CA ILE A 96 -10.26 18.62 -5.13
C ILE A 96 -10.80 19.26 -6.42
N VAL A 97 -12.10 19.14 -6.68
CA VAL A 97 -12.75 19.75 -7.85
C VAL A 97 -12.61 21.27 -7.81
N ALA A 98 -12.86 21.91 -6.66
CA ALA A 98 -12.74 23.36 -6.51
C ALA A 98 -11.29 23.86 -6.68
N ALA A 99 -10.30 23.05 -6.27
CA ALA A 99 -8.90 23.37 -6.41
C ALA A 99 -8.33 23.07 -7.81
N GLY A 100 -9.06 22.36 -8.68
CA GLY A 100 -8.74 22.12 -10.07
C GLY A 100 -7.53 21.20 -10.28
N PHE A 101 -7.49 20.04 -9.63
CA PHE A 101 -6.47 19.01 -9.88
C PHE A 101 -7.07 17.61 -9.74
N GLU A 102 -6.34 16.61 -10.25
CA GLU A 102 -6.71 15.21 -10.21
C GLU A 102 -6.32 14.54 -8.88
N ALA A 103 -7.14 13.59 -8.42
CA ALA A 103 -6.80 12.66 -7.36
C ALA A 103 -7.41 11.28 -7.63
N PHE A 104 -6.77 10.24 -7.09
CA PHE A 104 -7.23 8.86 -7.21
C PHE A 104 -7.90 8.42 -5.92
N PHE A 105 -9.14 7.99 -6.03
CA PHE A 105 -9.93 7.41 -4.94
C PHE A 105 -9.97 5.89 -5.12
N GLU A 106 -9.45 5.17 -4.16
CA GLU A 106 -9.23 3.73 -4.25
C GLU A 106 -10.20 2.95 -3.36
N THR A 107 -10.83 1.96 -3.97
CA THR A 107 -11.64 0.92 -3.31
C THR A 107 -10.99 -0.44 -3.55
N ASN A 108 -11.44 -1.49 -2.87
CA ASN A 108 -10.96 -2.86 -3.15
C ASN A 108 -11.38 -3.39 -4.53
N ALA A 109 -12.38 -2.78 -5.18
CA ALA A 109 -12.93 -3.21 -6.47
C ALA A 109 -12.50 -2.35 -7.66
N ALA A 110 -12.16 -1.06 -7.44
CA ALA A 110 -11.84 -0.12 -8.50
C ALA A 110 -11.01 1.06 -7.99
N THR A 111 -10.34 1.75 -8.88
CA THR A 111 -9.78 3.09 -8.66
C THR A 111 -10.54 4.10 -9.52
N PHE A 112 -10.92 5.21 -8.92
CA PHE A 112 -11.58 6.33 -9.57
C PHE A 112 -10.60 7.50 -9.68
N ALA A 113 -10.37 7.98 -10.90
CA ALA A 113 -9.65 9.22 -11.16
C ALA A 113 -10.68 10.37 -11.12
N LEU A 114 -10.69 11.14 -10.04
CA LEU A 114 -11.51 12.34 -9.95
C LEU A 114 -10.82 13.44 -10.74
N GLU A 115 -11.40 13.78 -11.89
CA GLU A 115 -10.85 14.73 -12.86
C GLU A 115 -11.76 15.96 -12.98
N PRO A 116 -11.35 17.12 -12.45
CA PRO A 116 -12.05 18.37 -12.69
C PRO A 116 -12.02 18.74 -14.18
N ALA A 117 -13.08 19.39 -14.66
CA ALA A 117 -13.19 19.81 -16.05
C ALA A 117 -11.97 20.65 -16.49
N GLY A 118 -11.33 20.23 -17.60
CA GLY A 118 -10.17 20.92 -18.19
C GLY A 118 -8.81 20.51 -17.62
N VAL A 119 -8.75 19.50 -16.75
CA VAL A 119 -7.50 18.87 -16.31
C VAL A 119 -7.13 17.76 -17.30
N GLU A 120 -5.85 17.64 -17.68
CA GLU A 120 -5.38 16.51 -18.49
C GLU A 120 -5.59 15.19 -17.74
N GLN A 121 -6.11 14.21 -18.46
CA GLN A 121 -6.38 12.89 -17.90
C GLN A 121 -5.09 12.19 -17.48
N SER A 122 -5.13 11.58 -16.30
CA SER A 122 -4.07 10.70 -15.86
C SER A 122 -4.05 9.42 -16.66
N SER A 123 -2.84 8.92 -16.92
CA SER A 123 -2.59 7.66 -17.60
C SER A 123 -2.59 6.45 -16.66
N LEU A 124 -3.24 6.50 -15.49
CA LEU A 124 -3.33 5.31 -14.64
C LEU A 124 -4.24 4.27 -15.29
N ILE A 125 -3.63 3.21 -15.80
CA ILE A 125 -4.36 2.12 -16.47
C ILE A 125 -5.31 1.45 -15.49
N GLY A 126 -6.58 1.34 -15.89
CA GLY A 126 -7.63 0.71 -15.09
C GLY A 126 -8.36 1.63 -14.11
N ALA A 127 -7.97 2.92 -13.99
CA ALA A 127 -8.78 3.88 -13.26
C ALA A 127 -9.97 4.35 -14.09
N ALA A 128 -11.15 4.45 -13.46
CA ALA A 128 -12.33 5.02 -14.09
C ALA A 128 -12.36 6.54 -13.88
N ALA A 129 -12.42 7.32 -14.97
CA ALA A 129 -12.56 8.77 -14.89
C ALA A 129 -13.95 9.14 -14.35
N VAL A 130 -13.98 10.03 -13.35
CA VAL A 130 -15.20 10.51 -12.70
C VAL A 130 -15.09 12.02 -12.41
N HIS A 131 -16.21 12.70 -12.25
CA HIS A 131 -16.24 14.15 -12.03
C HIS A 131 -16.89 14.53 -10.68
N SER A 132 -17.39 13.56 -9.95
CA SER A 132 -18.04 13.76 -8.65
C SER A 132 -17.89 12.53 -7.74
N ALA A 133 -18.12 12.72 -6.44
CA ALA A 133 -18.17 11.62 -5.48
C ALA A 133 -19.33 10.65 -5.77
N GLU A 134 -20.45 11.16 -6.31
CA GLU A 134 -21.61 10.32 -6.64
C GLU A 134 -21.29 9.24 -7.67
N GLU A 135 -20.42 9.55 -8.64
CA GLU A 135 -19.99 8.60 -9.68
C GLU A 135 -19.03 7.51 -9.15
N MET A 136 -18.49 7.66 -7.93
CA MET A 136 -17.65 6.66 -7.27
C MET A 136 -18.45 5.62 -6.48
N ARG A 137 -19.78 5.74 -6.42
CA ARG A 137 -20.63 4.81 -5.66
C ARG A 137 -20.70 3.46 -6.35
N ILE A 138 -20.40 2.40 -5.57
CA ILE A 138 -20.58 1.01 -5.95
C ILE A 138 -21.73 0.48 -5.12
N ASP A 139 -22.80 -0.01 -5.78
CA ASP A 139 -24.03 -0.46 -5.12
C ASP A 139 -24.61 0.59 -4.14
N GLY A 140 -24.54 1.86 -4.53
CA GLY A 140 -25.06 3.00 -3.77
C GLY A 140 -24.20 3.44 -2.57
N ARG A 141 -22.98 2.89 -2.40
CA ARG A 141 -22.07 3.20 -1.28
C ARG A 141 -20.73 3.75 -1.74
N LEU A 142 -20.20 4.71 -1.01
CA LEU A 142 -18.83 5.21 -1.15
C LEU A 142 -17.88 4.39 -0.25
N ARG A 143 -17.25 3.35 -0.81
CA ARG A 143 -16.33 2.47 -0.07
C ARG A 143 -14.87 2.80 -0.35
N VAL A 144 -14.51 4.06 -0.22
CA VAL A 144 -13.14 4.53 -0.44
C VAL A 144 -12.30 4.25 0.81
N GLY A 145 -11.23 3.49 0.64
CA GLY A 145 -10.29 3.15 1.72
C GLY A 145 -8.97 3.90 1.64
N LYS A 146 -8.66 4.50 0.49
CA LYS A 146 -7.44 5.30 0.32
C LYS A 146 -7.62 6.36 -0.77
N VAL A 147 -6.91 7.49 -0.65
CA VAL A 147 -6.82 8.52 -1.69
C VAL A 147 -5.37 8.85 -1.97
N CYS A 148 -5.00 8.90 -3.25
CA CYS A 148 -3.67 9.29 -3.70
C CYS A 148 -3.73 10.62 -4.43
N LEU A 149 -2.81 11.53 -4.11
CA LEU A 149 -2.67 12.83 -4.76
C LEU A 149 -1.21 13.34 -4.72
N LYS A 150 -0.94 14.41 -5.43
CA LYS A 150 0.39 15.05 -5.42
C LYS A 150 0.54 15.98 -4.21
N ALA A 151 1.77 16.10 -3.67
CA ALA A 151 2.07 16.99 -2.55
C ALA A 151 1.65 18.45 -2.77
N PRO A 152 1.88 19.10 -3.94
CA PRO A 152 1.38 20.44 -4.21
C PRO A 152 -0.15 20.53 -4.18
N SER A 153 -0.84 19.48 -4.60
CA SER A 153 -2.30 19.37 -4.56
C SER A 153 -2.82 19.26 -3.14
N LEU A 154 -2.16 18.46 -2.30
CA LEU A 154 -2.50 18.35 -0.88
C LEU A 154 -2.48 19.70 -0.16
N ALA A 155 -1.44 20.51 -0.36
CA ALA A 155 -1.33 21.84 0.23
C ALA A 155 -2.53 22.75 -0.15
N ARG A 156 -3.04 22.62 -1.38
CA ARG A 156 -4.22 23.37 -1.84
C ARG A 156 -5.54 22.91 -1.23
N VAL A 157 -5.64 21.61 -0.92
CA VAL A 157 -6.86 21.02 -0.31
C VAL A 157 -6.91 21.26 1.20
N ALA A 158 -5.76 21.30 1.86
CA ALA A 158 -5.65 21.43 3.31
C ALA A 158 -6.30 22.72 3.84
N ASN A 159 -6.19 23.82 3.08
CA ASN A 159 -6.87 25.09 3.30
C ASN A 159 -6.80 25.62 4.77
N ASP A 160 -5.79 25.20 5.53
CA ASP A 160 -5.48 25.58 6.91
C ASP A 160 -6.64 25.46 7.94
N ASP A 161 -7.72 24.73 7.60
CA ASP A 161 -8.87 24.52 8.48
C ASP A 161 -8.79 23.23 9.34
N GLY A 162 -7.66 22.51 9.24
CA GLY A 162 -7.42 21.28 9.96
C GLY A 162 -8.21 20.06 9.46
N PHE A 163 -8.89 20.16 8.32
CA PHE A 163 -9.68 19.05 7.76
C PHE A 163 -8.83 17.82 7.47
N ILE A 164 -7.65 18.02 6.84
CA ILE A 164 -6.74 16.92 6.52
C ILE A 164 -6.26 16.23 7.79
N ASP A 165 -5.77 17.00 8.78
CA ASP A 165 -5.20 16.44 10.00
C ASP A 165 -6.21 15.68 10.86
N ARG A 166 -7.48 16.14 10.86
CA ARG A 166 -8.54 15.48 11.63
C ARG A 166 -9.09 14.24 10.95
N SER A 167 -9.10 14.20 9.63
CA SER A 167 -9.84 13.19 8.87
C SER A 167 -8.98 12.08 8.30
N PHE A 168 -7.65 12.34 8.14
CA PHE A 168 -6.78 11.44 7.40
C PHE A 168 -5.51 11.11 8.17
N GLU A 169 -5.00 9.90 7.94
CA GLU A 169 -3.61 9.54 8.15
C GLU A 169 -2.84 9.81 6.85
N LEU A 170 -1.75 10.56 6.97
CA LEU A 170 -0.96 10.99 5.82
C LEU A 170 0.33 10.18 5.75
N SER A 171 0.57 9.51 4.62
CA SER A 171 1.80 8.77 4.34
C SER A 171 2.58 9.36 3.16
N ASN A 172 3.91 9.34 3.30
CA ASN A 172 4.85 9.68 2.24
C ASN A 172 5.37 8.40 1.58
N THR A 173 5.07 8.23 0.30
CA THR A 173 5.50 7.05 -0.49
C THR A 173 6.74 7.30 -1.34
N GLY A 174 7.39 8.43 -1.12
CA GLY A 174 8.50 8.91 -1.93
C GLY A 174 8.05 9.82 -3.08
N GLY A 175 8.96 10.62 -3.59
CA GLY A 175 8.69 11.58 -4.65
C GLY A 175 7.59 12.59 -4.29
N SER A 176 6.76 12.91 -5.27
CA SER A 176 5.67 13.90 -5.11
C SER A 176 4.33 13.29 -4.68
N ASN A 177 4.22 11.96 -4.56
CA ASN A 177 2.95 11.31 -4.20
C ASN A 177 2.70 11.35 -2.69
N ARG A 178 1.43 11.46 -2.33
CA ARG A 178 0.93 11.37 -0.95
C ARG A 178 -0.26 10.44 -0.91
N GLU A 179 -0.33 9.64 0.14
CA GLU A 179 -1.47 8.76 0.42
C GLU A 179 -2.21 9.28 1.64
N LEU A 180 -3.53 9.33 1.53
CA LEU A 180 -4.45 9.60 2.62
C LEU A 180 -5.20 8.29 2.94
N SER A 181 -5.07 7.80 4.15
CA SER A 181 -5.83 6.66 4.70
C SER A 181 -6.82 7.16 5.74
N PRO A 182 -7.82 6.36 6.14
CA PRO A 182 -8.68 6.69 7.27
C PRO A 182 -7.85 6.99 8.52
N LYS A 183 -8.28 7.96 9.32
CA LYS A 183 -7.50 8.42 10.49
C LYS A 183 -7.16 7.27 11.43
N GLY A 184 -5.89 7.17 11.81
CA GLY A 184 -5.37 6.10 12.65
C GLY A 184 -5.13 4.77 11.93
N ILE A 185 -5.26 4.71 10.62
CA ILE A 185 -5.02 3.50 9.82
C ILE A 185 -3.73 3.67 9.00
N ASP A 186 -2.79 2.78 9.25
CA ASP A 186 -1.54 2.64 8.53
C ASP A 186 -1.17 1.15 8.35
N LYS A 187 -0.05 0.86 7.70
CA LYS A 187 0.43 -0.52 7.51
C LYS A 187 0.67 -1.25 8.83
N GLY A 188 1.06 -0.55 9.90
CA GLY A 188 1.27 -1.14 11.22
C GLY A 188 -0.03 -1.65 11.83
N VAL A 189 -1.10 -0.87 11.74
CA VAL A 189 -2.45 -1.30 12.18
C VAL A 189 -2.91 -2.51 11.37
N GLY A 190 -2.70 -2.51 10.06
CA GLY A 190 -3.03 -3.67 9.21
C GLY A 190 -2.26 -4.94 9.60
N VAL A 191 -0.97 -4.80 9.91
CA VAL A 191 -0.13 -5.91 10.39
C VAL A 191 -0.58 -6.41 11.77
N ALA A 192 -0.90 -5.50 12.70
CA ALA A 192 -1.42 -5.88 14.01
C ALA A 192 -2.72 -6.70 13.90
N ARG A 193 -3.62 -6.32 13.00
CA ARG A 193 -4.85 -7.09 12.70
C ARG A 193 -4.56 -8.45 12.09
N ALA A 194 -3.58 -8.55 11.20
CA ALA A 194 -3.18 -9.84 10.63
C ALA A 194 -2.62 -10.77 11.72
N LEU A 195 -1.81 -10.26 12.65
CA LEU A 195 -1.28 -11.01 13.78
C LEU A 195 -2.40 -11.44 14.75
N GLU A 196 -3.36 -10.57 15.02
CA GLU A 196 -4.53 -10.89 15.84
C GLU A 196 -5.39 -11.98 15.17
N TYR A 197 -5.67 -11.86 13.86
CA TYR A 197 -6.43 -12.85 13.09
C TYR A 197 -5.77 -14.22 13.10
N LEU A 198 -4.44 -14.28 13.04
CA LEU A 198 -3.68 -15.53 13.10
C LEU A 198 -3.67 -16.16 14.49
N GLY A 199 -4.24 -15.48 15.50
CA GLY A 199 -4.20 -15.96 16.87
C GLY A 199 -2.77 -16.14 17.32
N ARG A 200 -1.95 -15.08 17.33
CA ARG A 200 -0.51 -15.13 17.66
C ARG A 200 -0.26 -15.99 18.89
N GLU A 201 0.00 -17.28 18.68
CA GLU A 201 0.28 -18.21 19.76
C GLU A 201 1.78 -18.23 20.07
N GLY A 202 2.13 -17.86 21.30
CA GLY A 202 3.43 -18.12 21.88
C GLY A 202 4.59 -17.32 21.26
N ASN A 203 5.73 -17.98 21.04
CA ASN A 203 7.01 -17.39 20.62
C ASN A 203 7.19 -17.23 19.10
N ALA A 204 6.12 -17.04 18.35
CA ALA A 204 6.23 -16.83 16.90
C ALA A 204 6.97 -15.52 16.63
N ARG A 205 8.11 -15.61 15.97
CA ARG A 205 8.90 -14.45 15.53
C ARG A 205 8.22 -13.79 14.33
N THR A 206 8.22 -12.47 14.31
CA THR A 206 7.65 -11.67 13.23
C THR A 206 8.74 -10.83 12.54
N PHE A 207 8.70 -10.81 11.22
CA PHE A 207 9.63 -10.07 10.37
C PHE A 207 8.86 -9.14 9.45
N GLY A 208 9.30 -7.90 9.31
CA GLY A 208 8.78 -6.94 8.33
C GLY A 208 9.89 -6.49 7.40
N PHE A 209 9.58 -6.40 6.11
CA PHE A 209 10.50 -5.96 5.06
C PHE A 209 9.93 -4.70 4.42
N GLY A 210 10.70 -3.62 4.38
CA GLY A 210 10.21 -2.34 3.86
C GLY A 210 11.30 -1.48 3.22
N ASP A 211 10.86 -0.47 2.44
CA ASP A 211 11.75 0.43 1.72
C ASP A 211 11.34 1.91 1.79
N SER A 212 10.08 2.20 2.06
CA SER A 212 9.54 3.56 1.98
C SER A 212 8.85 4.03 3.28
N GLY A 213 8.58 5.33 3.38
CA GLY A 213 8.06 5.96 4.60
C GLY A 213 6.73 5.37 5.10
N ASN A 214 5.89 4.82 4.20
CA ASN A 214 4.65 4.17 4.60
C ASN A 214 4.86 2.77 5.21
N ASP A 215 6.10 2.23 5.20
CA ASP A 215 6.46 0.97 5.86
C ASP A 215 6.85 1.15 7.34
N LEU A 216 7.12 2.38 7.79
CA LEU A 216 7.59 2.64 9.15
C LEU A 216 6.65 2.07 10.22
N GLY A 217 5.33 2.23 10.05
CA GLY A 217 4.34 1.66 10.96
C GLY A 217 4.39 0.12 10.98
N MET A 218 4.52 -0.52 9.81
CA MET A 218 4.68 -1.98 9.71
C MET A 218 5.96 -2.45 10.40
N LEU A 219 7.08 -1.79 10.13
CA LEU A 219 8.38 -2.15 10.72
C LEU A 219 8.40 -1.99 12.25
N ALA A 220 7.69 -0.99 12.76
CA ALA A 220 7.52 -0.80 14.21
C ALA A 220 6.59 -1.85 14.86
N ALA A 221 5.73 -2.53 14.08
CA ALA A 221 4.76 -3.51 14.57
C ALA A 221 5.28 -4.95 14.61
N VAL A 222 6.49 -5.20 14.14
CA VAL A 222 7.13 -6.53 14.08
C VAL A 222 8.31 -6.63 15.04
N GLU A 223 8.78 -7.86 15.32
CA GLU A 223 9.93 -8.09 16.21
C GLU A 223 11.27 -7.86 15.52
N THR A 224 11.33 -8.06 14.20
CA THR A 224 12.56 -7.85 13.41
C THR A 224 12.21 -7.02 12.18
N ALA A 225 12.68 -5.79 12.18
CA ALA A 225 12.52 -4.85 11.09
C ALA A 225 13.70 -4.98 10.10
N VAL A 226 13.39 -5.22 8.83
CA VAL A 226 14.38 -5.34 7.76
C VAL A 226 14.19 -4.23 6.74
N ALA A 227 15.18 -3.38 6.56
CA ALA A 227 15.20 -2.39 5.49
C ALA A 227 15.88 -2.96 4.24
N MET A 228 15.28 -2.71 3.09
CA MET A 228 15.90 -3.02 1.79
C MET A 228 17.11 -2.12 1.53
N GLY A 229 18.07 -2.58 0.72
CA GLY A 229 19.24 -1.80 0.34
C GLY A 229 18.90 -0.48 -0.36
N ASN A 230 17.80 -0.46 -1.12
CA ASN A 230 17.24 0.72 -1.76
C ASN A 230 16.32 1.56 -0.84
N ALA A 231 16.16 1.19 0.44
CA ALA A 231 15.25 1.88 1.35
C ALA A 231 15.67 3.32 1.65
N MET A 232 14.66 4.14 1.96
CA MET A 232 14.84 5.52 2.41
C MET A 232 15.66 5.58 3.71
N PRO A 233 16.43 6.66 3.95
CA PRO A 233 17.31 6.77 5.12
C PRO A 233 16.59 6.55 6.46
N GLU A 234 15.37 7.06 6.62
CA GLU A 234 14.55 6.91 7.83
C GLU A 234 14.12 5.46 8.06
N VAL A 235 13.88 4.69 6.98
CA VAL A 235 13.54 3.26 7.07
C VAL A 235 14.76 2.47 7.52
N LYS A 236 15.95 2.76 6.94
CA LYS A 236 17.21 2.15 7.34
C LYS A 236 17.58 2.48 8.79
N ALA A 237 17.25 3.69 9.26
CA ALA A 237 17.53 4.11 10.63
C ALA A 237 16.68 3.40 11.68
N LEU A 238 15.47 2.94 11.30
CA LEU A 238 14.55 2.20 12.18
C LEU A 238 14.87 0.69 12.21
N ALA A 239 15.44 0.16 11.11
CA ALA A 239 15.57 -1.28 10.92
C ALA A 239 16.65 -1.93 11.80
N ASP A 240 16.39 -3.16 12.24
CA ASP A 240 17.36 -4.01 12.93
C ASP A 240 18.44 -4.56 11.97
N TYR A 241 18.07 -4.69 10.69
CA TYR A 241 18.96 -5.21 9.64
C TYR A 241 18.70 -4.50 8.31
N VAL A 242 19.78 -4.15 7.61
CA VAL A 242 19.70 -3.63 6.24
C VAL A 242 20.21 -4.71 5.31
N THR A 243 19.35 -5.18 4.42
CA THR A 243 19.66 -6.21 3.44
C THR A 243 20.14 -5.62 2.11
N ASP A 244 20.33 -6.46 1.09
CA ASP A 244 20.67 -6.04 -0.26
C ASP A 244 19.51 -5.25 -0.92
N ASP A 245 19.82 -4.61 -2.04
CA ASP A 245 18.86 -3.93 -2.89
C ASP A 245 17.81 -4.91 -3.46
N VAL A 246 16.59 -4.43 -3.73
CA VAL A 246 15.54 -5.24 -4.38
C VAL A 246 16.00 -5.82 -5.72
N ALA A 247 16.83 -5.10 -6.47
CA ALA A 247 17.40 -5.57 -7.74
C ALA A 247 18.37 -6.75 -7.58
N ASN A 248 18.85 -6.98 -6.38
CA ASN A 248 19.75 -8.08 -6.00
C ASN A 248 19.05 -9.11 -5.09
N ASP A 249 17.72 -9.20 -5.18
CA ASP A 249 16.91 -10.13 -4.37
C ASP A 249 17.13 -9.99 -2.85
N GLY A 250 17.30 -8.76 -2.35
CA GLY A 250 17.61 -8.47 -0.95
C GLY A 250 16.64 -9.11 0.05
N THR A 251 15.36 -9.29 -0.33
CA THR A 251 14.40 -10.03 0.49
C THR A 251 14.87 -11.46 0.75
N VAL A 252 15.39 -12.13 -0.28
CA VAL A 252 15.90 -13.51 -0.18
C VAL A 252 17.18 -13.56 0.66
N THR A 253 18.09 -12.59 0.45
CA THR A 253 19.31 -12.45 1.29
C THR A 253 18.96 -12.37 2.77
N ALA A 254 17.98 -11.56 3.15
CA ALA A 254 17.57 -11.45 4.54
C ALA A 254 16.87 -12.72 5.06
N MET A 255 16.03 -13.38 4.26
CA MET A 255 15.41 -14.66 4.63
C MET A 255 16.48 -15.72 4.95
N GLN A 256 17.56 -15.79 4.17
CA GLN A 256 18.69 -16.68 4.41
C GLN A 256 19.47 -16.27 5.66
N HIS A 257 19.73 -14.97 5.84
CA HIS A 257 20.46 -14.45 7.00
C HIS A 257 19.79 -14.84 8.31
N PHE A 258 18.47 -14.78 8.37
CA PHE A 258 17.69 -15.12 9.57
C PHE A 258 17.33 -16.60 9.66
N GLY A 259 17.72 -17.43 8.72
CA GLY A 259 17.45 -18.89 8.70
C GLY A 259 15.98 -19.20 8.50
N LEU A 260 15.26 -18.38 7.74
CA LEU A 260 13.86 -18.62 7.39
C LEU A 260 13.72 -19.60 6.21
N ILE A 261 14.75 -19.66 5.36
CA ILE A 261 14.84 -20.56 4.20
C ILE A 261 16.23 -21.15 4.05
#